data_6ad18d89218263002221adc1274e12c6
#
_entry.id   6ad18d89218263002221adc1274e12c6
#
_cell.length_a   1.000
_cell.length_b   1.000
_cell.length_c   1.000
_cell.angle_alpha   90.00
_cell.angle_beta   90.00
_cell.angle_gamma   90.00
#
_symmetry.space_group_name_H-M   'P 1'
#
loop_
_entity.id
_entity.type
_entity.pdbx_description
1 polymer ?
#
loop_
_entity_poly.entity_id
_entity_poly.type
_entity_poly.pdbx_seq_one_letter_code
_entity_poly.pdbx_strand_id
1 'polypeptide(L)'
;MEGNHMREVFETNVRNRRKRRAFPNVFWGTLCFCCLLWTLLFLHPTGLPAKSVMKADYSEELQDGEQTIDGAATVSEEDQIIETENTGPELYNIGTQTLTAVPEEEHHYRISDDALVAPKPREESYGSIPVEEAYRVTEIVSKARELGVLETNETVAFDPGCSFYRGVYSRNIEYYLDESILAILWKEEIDGLCCTFTEVKVKDSSQFRRKLADDTYGAAAEYPASLLAASVNAVVAMNADYYKFRDFGISVYNRDLYRFNTDTYTGQYRKYNCFDTLFVDSNGDFHYKRVLEENSVESIRKYLEENDIVFSLAFGPILVEDGEPVFCNWYPAGEIDKGYSRAGIGQMGERHYLYMSLNHGDKSARWTVNQFAEHFAEKPVVTAYCLDGGQTGEVVFRGEPYNHVDFGAERNVSDIIYFATAVPEGVTE
;
A
#
# COMPACT_ATOMS: atom_id res chain seq x y z
N MET A 1 21.03 67.49 0.35
CA MET A 1 21.31 66.04 0.69
C MET A 1 20.42 65.05 -0.07
N GLU A 2 19.49 65.50 -0.91
CA GLU A 2 18.57 64.57 -1.64
C GLU A 2 19.11 64.06 -2.98
N GLY A 3 20.13 64.66 -3.57
CA GLY A 3 20.66 64.25 -4.88
C GLY A 3 21.47 62.96 -4.89
N ASN A 4 22.05 62.53 -3.77
CA ASN A 4 22.89 61.31 -3.72
C ASN A 4 22.05 60.02 -3.58
N HIS A 5 20.90 60.10 -2.95
CA HIS A 5 20.08 58.91 -2.71
C HIS A 5 19.37 58.40 -4.00
N MET A 6 18.99 59.32 -4.89
CA MET A 6 18.39 58.95 -6.19
C MET A 6 19.41 58.32 -7.16
N ARG A 7 20.67 58.68 -7.07
CA ARG A 7 21.74 58.14 -7.93
C ARG A 7 22.09 56.69 -7.54
N GLU A 8 22.13 56.37 -6.24
CA GLU A 8 22.35 54.99 -5.75
C GLU A 8 21.20 54.06 -6.12
N VAL A 9 19.94 54.49 -6.02
CA VAL A 9 18.76 53.68 -6.40
C VAL A 9 18.75 53.43 -7.89
N PHE A 10 19.20 54.40 -8.72
CA PHE A 10 19.24 54.22 -10.18
C PHE A 10 20.34 53.25 -10.61
N GLU A 11 21.52 53.31 -10.00
CA GLU A 11 22.63 52.39 -10.30
C GLU A 11 22.35 50.96 -9.83
N THR A 12 21.64 50.79 -8.72
CA THR A 12 21.22 49.48 -8.20
C THR A 12 20.17 48.81 -9.14
N ASN A 13 19.24 49.61 -9.65
CA ASN A 13 18.22 49.11 -10.60
C ASN A 13 18.82 48.76 -11.98
N VAL A 14 19.81 49.49 -12.46
CA VAL A 14 20.51 49.16 -13.72
C VAL A 14 21.37 47.90 -13.58
N ARG A 15 22.02 47.69 -12.42
CA ARG A 15 22.79 46.46 -12.12
C ARG A 15 21.91 45.24 -12.03
N ASN A 16 20.71 45.33 -11.47
CA ASN A 16 19.74 44.24 -11.39
C ASN A 16 19.09 43.92 -12.75
N ARG A 17 18.88 44.92 -13.63
CA ARG A 17 18.41 44.66 -15.00
C ARG A 17 19.47 43.95 -15.89
N ARG A 18 20.78 44.21 -15.67
CA ARG A 18 21.84 43.50 -16.41
C ARG A 18 21.99 42.04 -15.95
N LYS A 19 21.78 41.74 -14.65
CA LYS A 19 21.77 40.35 -14.16
C LYS A 19 20.60 39.52 -14.69
N ARG A 20 19.43 40.13 -14.95
CA ARG A 20 18.26 39.40 -15.49
C ARG A 20 18.37 39.09 -17.00
N ARG A 21 19.26 39.74 -17.76
CA ARG A 21 19.44 39.46 -19.20
C ARG A 21 20.52 38.42 -19.51
N ALA A 22 21.32 38.01 -18.58
CA ALA A 22 22.37 36.99 -18.76
C ALA A 22 21.86 35.52 -18.59
N PHE A 23 20.74 35.36 -17.87
CA PHE A 23 20.23 34.03 -17.54
C PHE A 23 19.65 33.20 -18.72
N PRO A 24 18.93 33.77 -19.72
CA PRO A 24 18.36 32.99 -20.82
C PRO A 24 19.41 32.36 -21.73
N ASN A 25 20.53 33.06 -21.99
CA ASN A 25 21.52 32.59 -22.96
C ASN A 25 22.36 31.42 -22.45
N VAL A 26 22.61 31.35 -21.14
CA VAL A 26 23.31 30.21 -20.53
C VAL A 26 22.39 28.98 -20.51
N PHE A 27 21.10 29.17 -20.21
CA PHE A 27 20.13 28.08 -20.19
C PHE A 27 19.95 27.45 -21.56
N TRP A 28 19.79 28.24 -22.61
CA TRP A 28 19.67 27.74 -23.99
C TRP A 28 20.96 27.11 -24.51
N GLY A 29 22.11 27.62 -24.13
CA GLY A 29 23.42 27.04 -24.47
C GLY A 29 23.60 25.65 -23.84
N THR A 30 23.24 25.49 -22.58
CA THR A 30 23.34 24.21 -21.88
C THR A 30 22.34 23.19 -22.43
N LEU A 31 21.10 23.60 -22.73
CA LEU A 31 20.09 22.74 -23.31
C LEU A 31 20.51 22.24 -24.72
N CYS A 32 21.04 23.12 -25.58
CA CYS A 32 21.55 22.72 -26.90
C CYS A 32 22.76 21.78 -26.80
N PHE A 33 23.65 21.99 -25.83
CA PHE A 33 24.80 21.11 -25.60
C PHE A 33 24.36 19.70 -25.12
N CYS A 34 23.39 19.64 -24.21
CA CYS A 34 22.81 18.36 -23.77
C CYS A 34 22.09 17.63 -24.90
N CYS A 35 21.33 18.34 -25.76
CA CYS A 35 20.69 17.72 -26.91
C CYS A 35 21.72 17.21 -27.96
N LEU A 36 22.81 17.95 -28.19
CA LEU A 36 23.90 17.50 -29.08
C LEU A 36 24.65 16.29 -28.52
N LEU A 37 24.90 16.25 -27.22
CA LEU A 37 25.49 15.10 -26.58
C LEU A 37 24.58 13.86 -26.66
N TRP A 38 23.29 14.07 -26.51
CA TRP A 38 22.28 13.01 -26.60
C TRP A 38 22.21 12.42 -28.03
N THR A 39 22.21 13.27 -29.06
CA THR A 39 22.23 12.84 -30.46
C THR A 39 23.55 12.12 -30.84
N LEU A 40 24.69 12.57 -30.33
CA LEU A 40 25.98 11.89 -30.55
C LEU A 40 26.09 10.50 -29.88
N LEU A 41 25.44 10.32 -28.71
CA LEU A 41 25.41 9.04 -28.01
C LEU A 41 24.47 8.01 -28.68
N PHE A 42 23.43 8.45 -29.38
CA PHE A 42 22.44 7.55 -30.00
C PHE A 42 22.62 7.32 -31.49
N LEU A 43 23.50 8.07 -32.17
CA LEU A 43 23.76 7.90 -33.62
C LEU A 43 25.01 7.05 -33.95
N HIS A 44 25.72 6.54 -32.97
CA HIS A 44 26.81 5.59 -33.22
C HIS A 44 26.32 4.14 -33.18
N PRO A 45 26.34 3.40 -34.30
CA PRO A 45 25.98 1.99 -34.32
C PRO A 45 27.20 1.13 -33.94
N THR A 46 27.59 1.13 -32.68
CA THR A 46 28.54 0.15 -32.16
C THR A 46 27.87 -0.62 -31.04
N GLY A 47 27.60 -1.91 -31.35
CA GLY A 47 26.96 -2.85 -30.45
C GLY A 47 27.65 -2.91 -29.10
N LEU A 48 26.94 -2.42 -28.10
CA LEU A 48 27.20 -2.77 -26.72
C LEU A 48 26.29 -3.97 -26.37
N PRO A 49 26.83 -5.00 -25.71
CA PRO A 49 26.03 -6.19 -25.36
C PRO A 49 24.93 -5.78 -24.38
N ALA A 50 23.70 -6.17 -24.71
CA ALA A 50 22.58 -6.05 -23.82
C ALA A 50 22.76 -6.96 -22.61
N LYS A 51 23.42 -6.47 -21.57
CA LYS A 51 23.41 -7.03 -20.21
C LYS A 51 24.00 -5.99 -19.26
N SER A 52 23.16 -5.19 -18.68
CA SER A 52 23.21 -4.50 -17.39
C SER A 52 22.33 -3.25 -17.43
N VAL A 53 21.02 -3.47 -17.48
CA VAL A 53 20.06 -2.39 -17.27
C VAL A 53 19.68 -2.43 -15.81
N MET A 54 20.10 -1.39 -15.12
CA MET A 54 19.59 -0.85 -13.87
C MET A 54 19.40 -1.87 -12.72
N LYS A 55 20.47 -2.18 -12.03
CA LYS A 55 20.38 -2.11 -10.56
C LYS A 55 20.25 -0.61 -10.25
N ALA A 56 19.08 -0.18 -9.84
CA ALA A 56 18.91 1.13 -9.25
C ALA A 56 19.87 1.18 -8.05
N ASP A 57 20.73 2.18 -8.04
CA ASP A 57 21.70 2.43 -6.99
C ASP A 57 20.99 2.73 -5.66
N TYR A 58 20.67 1.67 -4.93
CA TYR A 58 20.41 1.75 -3.50
C TYR A 58 21.70 1.68 -2.68
N SER A 59 22.86 1.55 -3.34
CA SER A 59 24.17 1.37 -2.69
C SER A 59 24.87 2.67 -2.28
N GLU A 60 24.44 3.85 -2.74
CA GLU A 60 25.10 5.10 -2.37
C GLU A 60 24.57 5.78 -1.10
N GLU A 61 23.40 5.40 -0.56
CA GLU A 61 22.92 5.94 0.73
C GLU A 61 23.33 5.11 1.96
N LEU A 62 24.03 3.99 1.77
CA LEU A 62 24.46 3.10 2.87
C LEU A 62 25.90 3.30 3.34
N GLN A 63 26.62 4.33 2.86
CA GLN A 63 28.04 4.49 3.16
C GLN A 63 28.41 5.43 4.31
N ASP A 64 27.47 5.94 5.10
CA ASP A 64 27.81 6.72 6.31
C ASP A 64 27.43 5.98 7.60
N GLY A 65 28.06 4.85 7.83
CA GLY A 65 27.87 4.08 9.07
C GLY A 65 28.76 2.83 9.14
N GLU A 66 30.03 2.94 8.74
CA GLU A 66 30.99 1.86 8.98
C GLU A 66 31.24 1.65 10.47
N GLN A 67 30.67 0.59 11.03
CA GLN A 67 31.32 -0.20 12.06
C GLN A 67 31.73 -1.54 11.44
N THR A 68 33.02 -1.66 11.20
CA THR A 68 33.70 -2.87 10.75
C THR A 68 33.36 -4.04 11.66
N ILE A 69 32.75 -5.07 11.11
CA ILE A 69 32.74 -6.41 11.70
C ILE A 69 33.51 -7.31 10.72
N ASP A 70 34.76 -7.58 11.05
CA ASP A 70 35.55 -8.65 10.46
C ASP A 70 34.89 -10.00 10.79
N GLY A 71 34.55 -10.76 9.79
CA GLY A 71 34.01 -12.09 9.94
C GLY A 71 33.55 -12.64 8.61
N ALA A 72 34.48 -13.00 7.72
CA ALA A 72 34.20 -13.74 6.50
C ALA A 72 33.60 -15.10 6.86
N ALA A 73 32.32 -15.28 6.70
CA ALA A 73 31.68 -16.59 6.60
C ALA A 73 31.33 -16.81 5.13
N THR A 74 32.04 -17.74 4.54
CA THR A 74 31.73 -18.32 3.23
C THR A 74 30.36 -18.94 3.26
N VAL A 75 29.45 -18.37 2.49
CA VAL A 75 28.10 -18.93 2.24
C VAL A 75 28.31 -20.14 1.32
N SER A 76 28.08 -21.34 1.82
CA SER A 76 27.86 -22.51 0.99
C SER A 76 26.44 -22.49 0.46
N GLU A 77 26.31 -22.47 -0.86
CA GLU A 77 25.07 -22.71 -1.59
C GLU A 77 24.53 -24.10 -1.23
N GLU A 78 23.43 -24.14 -0.49
CA GLU A 78 22.45 -25.22 -0.51
C GLU A 78 21.07 -24.61 -0.30
N ASP A 79 20.55 -24.05 -1.39
CA ASP A 79 19.12 -23.77 -1.54
C ASP A 79 18.39 -25.11 -1.58
N GLN A 80 17.74 -25.47 -0.47
CA GLN A 80 16.78 -26.58 -0.47
C GLN A 80 15.50 -26.14 -1.20
N ILE A 81 15.47 -26.41 -2.49
CA ILE A 81 14.24 -26.48 -3.26
C ILE A 81 13.46 -27.68 -2.72
N ILE A 82 12.37 -27.43 -2.03
CA ILE A 82 11.43 -28.49 -1.66
C ILE A 82 10.63 -28.85 -2.92
N GLU A 83 11.06 -29.88 -3.63
CA GLU A 83 10.24 -30.54 -4.63
C GLU A 83 9.08 -31.25 -3.90
N THR A 84 7.86 -30.74 -4.08
CA THR A 84 6.65 -31.42 -3.62
C THR A 84 6.36 -32.59 -4.56
N GLU A 85 6.68 -33.81 -4.14
CA GLU A 85 6.09 -34.99 -4.73
C GLU A 85 4.56 -35.02 -4.50
N ASN A 86 3.85 -35.00 -5.59
CA ASN A 86 2.40 -35.02 -5.68
C ASN A 86 1.89 -36.43 -5.32
N THR A 87 1.64 -36.68 -4.03
CA THR A 87 0.87 -37.84 -3.58
C THR A 87 -0.54 -37.36 -3.22
N GLY A 88 -1.52 -37.81 -4.02
CA GLY A 88 -2.93 -37.46 -3.88
C GLY A 88 -3.50 -37.76 -2.48
N PRO A 89 -4.62 -37.11 -2.11
CA PRO A 89 -5.15 -37.15 -0.75
C PRO A 89 -5.72 -38.52 -0.40
N GLU A 90 -5.19 -39.16 0.65
CA GLU A 90 -5.88 -40.23 1.36
C GLU A 90 -7.09 -39.67 2.11
N LEU A 91 -8.27 -40.16 1.75
CA LEU A 91 -9.53 -39.85 2.40
C LEU A 91 -9.52 -40.37 3.87
N TYR A 92 -9.30 -39.49 4.83
CA TYR A 92 -9.61 -39.77 6.22
C TYR A 92 -11.06 -39.41 6.52
N ASN A 93 -11.79 -40.46 6.85
CA ASN A 93 -13.19 -40.44 7.27
C ASN A 93 -13.26 -39.89 8.70
N ILE A 94 -13.51 -38.59 8.89
CA ILE A 94 -13.76 -37.99 10.21
C ILE A 94 -15.26 -37.85 10.40
N GLY A 95 -15.73 -38.45 11.52
CA GLY A 95 -17.12 -38.59 11.86
C GLY A 95 -17.97 -37.33 11.78
N THR A 96 -19.21 -37.55 11.43
CA THR A 96 -20.32 -36.60 11.37
C THR A 96 -20.39 -35.69 12.57
N GLN A 97 -19.76 -34.53 12.51
CA GLN A 97 -20.19 -33.35 13.26
C GLN A 97 -21.29 -32.67 12.43
N THR A 98 -22.45 -32.50 13.06
CA THR A 98 -23.57 -31.79 12.49
C THR A 98 -23.12 -30.35 12.32
N LEU A 99 -22.75 -29.96 11.10
CA LEU A 99 -22.56 -28.57 10.71
C LEU A 99 -23.92 -27.89 10.91
N THR A 100 -24.01 -27.00 11.86
CA THR A 100 -25.09 -26.03 11.95
C THR A 100 -25.08 -25.28 10.62
N ALA A 101 -26.15 -25.41 9.85
CA ALA A 101 -26.30 -24.70 8.59
C ALA A 101 -26.13 -23.20 8.86
N VAL A 102 -25.12 -22.61 8.28
CA VAL A 102 -24.95 -21.15 8.21
C VAL A 102 -26.16 -20.63 7.47
N PRO A 103 -26.82 -19.54 7.93
CA PRO A 103 -28.00 -19.00 7.26
C PRO A 103 -27.71 -18.70 5.80
N GLU A 104 -28.64 -19.07 4.93
CA GLU A 104 -28.54 -18.96 3.46
C GLU A 104 -28.30 -17.52 2.96
N GLU A 105 -28.58 -16.51 3.81
CA GLU A 105 -28.37 -15.08 3.54
C GLU A 105 -26.89 -14.65 3.49
N GLU A 106 -25.96 -15.30 4.19
CA GLU A 106 -24.54 -14.93 4.20
C GLU A 106 -23.79 -15.28 2.91
N HIS A 107 -24.31 -16.18 2.07
CA HIS A 107 -23.63 -16.59 0.83
C HIS A 107 -24.05 -15.79 -0.41
N HIS A 108 -24.99 -14.87 -0.31
CA HIS A 108 -25.54 -14.17 -1.47
C HIS A 108 -24.53 -13.24 -2.17
N TYR A 109 -23.55 -12.74 -1.43
CA TYR A 109 -22.53 -11.80 -1.94
C TYR A 109 -21.12 -12.41 -2.03
N ARG A 110 -21.01 -13.74 -2.05
CA ARG A 110 -19.71 -14.41 -2.12
C ARG A 110 -19.15 -14.43 -3.54
N ILE A 111 -17.91 -13.99 -3.70
CA ILE A 111 -17.11 -14.21 -4.90
C ILE A 111 -16.43 -15.59 -4.74
N SER A 112 -16.59 -16.48 -5.73
CA SER A 112 -15.94 -17.80 -5.70
C SER A 112 -14.42 -17.66 -5.51
N ASP A 113 -13.84 -18.53 -4.68
CA ASP A 113 -12.39 -18.57 -4.43
C ASP A 113 -11.62 -18.86 -5.73
N ASP A 114 -12.21 -19.64 -6.67
CA ASP A 114 -11.63 -19.94 -7.99
C ASP A 114 -11.77 -18.79 -8.99
N ALA A 115 -12.54 -17.74 -8.69
CA ALA A 115 -12.73 -16.62 -9.59
C ALA A 115 -11.47 -15.75 -9.63
N LEU A 116 -10.74 -15.75 -10.72
CA LEU A 116 -9.57 -14.90 -10.95
C LEU A 116 -9.95 -13.44 -11.14
N VAL A 117 -11.18 -13.17 -11.59
CA VAL A 117 -11.70 -11.83 -11.87
C VAL A 117 -13.05 -11.69 -11.17
N ALA A 118 -13.20 -10.62 -10.40
CA ALA A 118 -14.44 -10.29 -9.72
C ALA A 118 -15.50 -9.76 -10.71
N PRO A 119 -16.78 -9.68 -10.31
CA PRO A 119 -17.80 -8.96 -11.07
C PRO A 119 -17.36 -7.53 -11.38
N LYS A 120 -17.77 -7.02 -12.54
CA LYS A 120 -17.43 -5.67 -12.94
C LYS A 120 -18.22 -4.66 -12.11
N PRO A 121 -17.58 -3.61 -11.54
CA PRO A 121 -18.28 -2.55 -10.83
C PRO A 121 -19.28 -1.81 -11.74
N ARG A 122 -20.45 -1.47 -11.19
CA ARG A 122 -21.47 -0.69 -11.90
C ARG A 122 -21.07 0.78 -11.90
N GLU A 123 -21.11 1.42 -13.09
CA GLU A 123 -20.71 2.84 -13.24
C GLU A 123 -21.62 3.79 -12.45
N GLU A 124 -22.92 3.48 -12.34
CA GLU A 124 -23.90 4.27 -11.59
C GLU A 124 -23.72 4.20 -10.06
N SER A 125 -22.95 3.23 -9.56
CA SER A 125 -22.60 3.08 -8.14
C SER A 125 -21.43 3.97 -7.71
N TYR A 126 -20.67 4.51 -8.66
CA TYR A 126 -19.63 5.50 -8.39
C TYR A 126 -20.24 6.89 -8.21
N GLY A 127 -19.73 7.64 -7.26
CA GLY A 127 -20.11 9.02 -7.06
C GLY A 127 -19.01 9.88 -6.48
N SER A 128 -19.22 11.19 -6.57
CA SER A 128 -18.29 12.23 -6.18
C SER A 128 -19.02 13.35 -5.47
N ILE A 129 -18.54 13.78 -4.31
CA ILE A 129 -19.13 14.84 -3.49
C ILE A 129 -18.06 15.92 -3.28
N PRO A 130 -18.33 17.20 -3.63
CA PRO A 130 -17.41 18.28 -3.32
C PRO A 130 -17.14 18.37 -1.81
N VAL A 131 -15.90 18.66 -1.40
CA VAL A 131 -15.55 18.75 0.03
C VAL A 131 -16.35 19.83 0.78
N GLU A 132 -16.86 20.84 0.08
CA GLU A 132 -17.74 21.85 0.64
C GLU A 132 -19.13 21.28 1.03
N GLU A 133 -19.50 20.13 0.47
CA GLU A 133 -20.76 19.41 0.72
C GLU A 133 -20.51 18.08 1.46
N ALA A 134 -19.41 17.97 2.20
CA ALA A 134 -18.98 16.74 2.88
C ALA A 134 -20.07 16.12 3.80
N TYR A 135 -20.99 16.96 4.33
CA TYR A 135 -22.13 16.49 5.11
C TYR A 135 -23.02 15.50 4.34
N ARG A 136 -23.01 15.54 3.00
CA ARG A 136 -23.81 14.61 2.17
C ARG A 136 -23.30 13.18 2.18
N VAL A 137 -22.06 12.95 2.63
CA VAL A 137 -21.56 11.58 2.86
C VAL A 137 -22.42 10.84 3.89
N THR A 138 -23.06 11.57 4.82
CA THR A 138 -24.01 10.96 5.76
C THR A 138 -25.23 10.33 5.07
N GLU A 139 -25.63 10.83 3.89
CA GLU A 139 -26.69 10.23 3.08
C GLU A 139 -26.23 8.89 2.48
N ILE A 140 -24.97 8.83 2.02
CA ILE A 140 -24.35 7.60 1.48
C ILE A 140 -24.22 6.55 2.58
N VAL A 141 -23.74 6.95 3.76
CA VAL A 141 -23.63 6.08 4.94
C VAL A 141 -25.01 5.57 5.37
N SER A 142 -26.05 6.42 5.35
CA SER A 142 -27.43 6.01 5.67
C SER A 142 -27.94 5.00 4.65
N LYS A 143 -27.68 5.22 3.36
CA LYS A 143 -28.05 4.27 2.32
C LYS A 143 -27.33 2.94 2.44
N ALA A 144 -26.03 2.95 2.80
CA ALA A 144 -25.27 1.74 3.07
C ALA A 144 -25.87 0.91 4.22
N ARG A 145 -26.40 1.60 5.26
CA ARG A 145 -27.15 0.94 6.35
C ARG A 145 -28.49 0.37 5.88
N GLU A 146 -29.22 1.09 5.05
CA GLU A 146 -30.47 0.60 4.44
C GLU A 146 -30.25 -0.65 3.58
N LEU A 147 -29.14 -0.72 2.86
CA LEU A 147 -28.71 -1.88 2.06
C LEU A 147 -28.11 -3.02 2.93
N GLY A 148 -27.94 -2.81 4.23
CA GLY A 148 -27.31 -3.76 5.15
C GLY A 148 -25.83 -4.04 4.83
N VAL A 149 -25.14 -3.12 4.15
CA VAL A 149 -23.69 -3.18 3.96
C VAL A 149 -22.98 -2.74 5.23
N LEU A 150 -23.52 -1.73 5.90
CA LEU A 150 -23.02 -1.19 7.16
C LEU A 150 -24.08 -1.42 8.25
N GLU A 151 -23.64 -1.92 9.41
CA GLU A 151 -24.52 -2.12 10.55
C GLU A 151 -24.98 -0.78 11.14
N THR A 152 -26.15 -0.79 11.81
CA THR A 152 -26.79 0.44 12.33
C THR A 152 -25.90 1.21 13.30
N ASN A 153 -25.15 0.49 14.13
CA ASN A 153 -24.28 1.07 15.17
C ASN A 153 -22.80 1.06 14.81
N GLU A 154 -22.46 0.65 13.61
CA GLU A 154 -21.07 0.56 13.17
C GLU A 154 -20.49 1.96 12.95
N THR A 155 -19.29 2.18 13.50
CA THR A 155 -18.58 3.46 13.39
C THR A 155 -17.96 3.58 12.01
N VAL A 156 -18.07 4.75 11.37
CA VAL A 156 -17.34 5.12 10.17
C VAL A 156 -16.16 6.01 10.53
N ALA A 157 -15.05 5.89 9.80
CA ALA A 157 -13.86 6.72 10.00
C ALA A 157 -14.01 8.12 9.39
N PHE A 158 -14.86 8.25 8.39
CA PHE A 158 -15.09 9.54 7.73
C PHE A 158 -15.78 10.53 8.67
N ASP A 159 -15.14 11.70 8.85
CA ASP A 159 -15.69 12.84 9.61
C ASP A 159 -15.94 14.03 8.64
N PRO A 160 -17.22 14.46 8.44
CA PRO A 160 -17.52 15.62 7.62
C PRO A 160 -16.95 16.94 8.17
N GLY A 161 -16.51 16.96 9.42
CA GLY A 161 -15.87 18.10 10.10
C GLY A 161 -14.34 18.09 10.04
N CYS A 162 -13.71 17.11 9.40
CA CYS A 162 -12.25 17.00 9.33
C CYS A 162 -11.64 18.16 8.54
N SER A 163 -10.33 18.35 8.70
CA SER A 163 -9.55 19.32 7.93
C SER A 163 -9.25 18.76 6.54
N PHE A 164 -10.12 18.99 5.57
CA PHE A 164 -9.91 18.51 4.21
C PHE A 164 -8.68 19.17 3.57
N TYR A 165 -7.83 18.36 2.94
CA TYR A 165 -6.74 18.86 2.13
C TYR A 165 -7.29 19.62 0.90
N ARG A 166 -6.87 20.88 0.72
CA ARG A 166 -7.38 21.78 -0.34
C ARG A 166 -6.40 22.01 -1.48
N GLY A 167 -5.46 21.12 -1.68
CA GLY A 167 -4.49 21.17 -2.77
C GLY A 167 -5.09 20.81 -4.13
N VAL A 168 -4.24 20.84 -5.15
CA VAL A 168 -4.63 20.68 -6.57
C VAL A 168 -5.31 19.33 -6.85
N TYR A 169 -5.05 18.29 -6.03
CA TYR A 169 -5.50 16.91 -6.25
C TYR A 169 -6.71 16.51 -5.40
N SER A 170 -7.39 17.43 -4.73
CA SER A 170 -8.38 17.03 -3.73
C SER A 170 -9.51 18.05 -3.57
N ARG A 171 -10.47 17.98 -4.47
CA ARG A 171 -11.68 18.80 -4.36
C ARG A 171 -12.91 17.99 -4.02
N ASN A 172 -12.84 16.66 -4.13
CA ASN A 172 -13.98 15.79 -3.97
C ASN A 172 -13.66 14.63 -3.01
N ILE A 173 -14.71 14.17 -2.36
CA ILE A 173 -14.80 12.90 -1.70
C ILE A 173 -15.39 11.95 -2.73
N GLU A 174 -14.68 10.87 -3.03
CA GLU A 174 -15.13 9.86 -3.96
C GLU A 174 -15.76 8.70 -3.21
N TYR A 175 -16.74 8.02 -3.81
CA TYR A 175 -17.34 6.84 -3.21
C TYR A 175 -17.81 5.84 -4.25
N TYR A 176 -17.95 4.60 -3.81
CA TYR A 176 -18.67 3.54 -4.49
C TYR A 176 -19.64 2.90 -3.50
N LEU A 177 -20.88 2.68 -3.91
CA LEU A 177 -21.87 1.99 -3.08
C LEU A 177 -22.76 1.10 -3.94
N ASP A 178 -22.77 -0.18 -3.62
CA ASP A 178 -23.79 -1.14 -4.05
C ASP A 178 -24.24 -2.02 -2.89
N GLU A 179 -24.99 -3.08 -3.18
CA GLU A 179 -25.60 -3.95 -2.17
C GLU A 179 -24.56 -4.81 -1.43
N SER A 180 -23.31 -4.85 -1.89
CA SER A 180 -22.24 -5.70 -1.33
C SER A 180 -21.07 -4.95 -0.73
N ILE A 181 -20.85 -3.68 -1.14
CA ILE A 181 -19.66 -2.91 -0.75
C ILE A 181 -19.98 -1.42 -0.63
N LEU A 182 -19.40 -0.80 0.40
CA LEU A 182 -19.21 0.65 0.53
C LEU A 182 -17.71 0.96 0.47
N ALA A 183 -17.30 1.89 -0.38
CA ALA A 183 -15.98 2.51 -0.34
C ALA A 183 -16.12 4.03 -0.29
N ILE A 184 -15.39 4.70 0.61
CA ILE A 184 -15.34 6.17 0.74
C ILE A 184 -13.87 6.59 0.72
N LEU A 185 -13.52 7.53 -0.15
CA LEU A 185 -12.15 8.01 -0.31
C LEU A 185 -12.11 9.53 -0.12
N TRP A 186 -11.21 9.99 0.76
CA TRP A 186 -11.03 11.42 1.01
C TRP A 186 -9.58 11.77 1.33
N LYS A 187 -9.28 13.05 1.41
CA LYS A 187 -7.96 13.56 1.76
C LYS A 187 -8.06 14.58 2.87
N GLU A 188 -7.31 14.35 3.95
CA GLU A 188 -7.17 15.29 5.07
C GLU A 188 -5.83 16.00 5.02
N GLU A 189 -5.78 17.21 5.55
CA GLU A 189 -4.54 17.91 5.88
C GLU A 189 -4.21 17.66 7.35
N ILE A 190 -3.14 16.92 7.59
CA ILE A 190 -2.62 16.63 8.93
C ILE A 190 -1.16 17.10 8.96
N ASP A 191 -0.81 17.97 9.90
CA ASP A 191 0.54 18.59 10.02
C ASP A 191 1.03 19.25 8.72
N GLY A 192 0.12 19.82 7.92
CA GLY A 192 0.44 20.43 6.63
C GLY A 192 0.71 19.41 5.51
N LEU A 193 0.45 18.14 5.73
CA LEU A 193 0.64 17.05 4.78
C LEU A 193 -0.70 16.54 4.25
N CYS A 194 -0.69 16.04 3.02
CA CYS A 194 -1.87 15.40 2.43
C CYS A 194 -1.91 13.93 2.82
N CYS A 195 -2.84 13.57 3.67
CA CYS A 195 -3.13 12.19 4.05
C CYS A 195 -4.35 11.69 3.27
N THR A 196 -4.20 10.62 2.51
CA THR A 196 -5.28 9.97 1.77
C THR A 196 -5.83 8.83 2.60
N PHE A 197 -7.14 8.81 2.77
CA PHE A 197 -7.88 7.76 3.45
C PHE A 197 -8.80 7.04 2.47
N THR A 198 -8.94 5.75 2.68
CA THR A 198 -9.88 4.89 1.95
C THR A 198 -10.54 3.95 2.96
N GLU A 199 -11.79 4.21 3.27
CA GLU A 199 -12.62 3.36 4.12
C GLU A 199 -13.41 2.39 3.26
N VAL A 200 -13.37 1.09 3.61
CA VAL A 200 -14.08 0.05 2.85
C VAL A 200 -14.80 -0.89 3.80
N LYS A 201 -16.09 -1.10 3.56
CA LYS A 201 -16.90 -2.12 4.21
C LYS A 201 -17.45 -3.07 3.16
N VAL A 202 -17.30 -4.38 3.38
CA VAL A 202 -17.81 -5.43 2.49
C VAL A 202 -18.72 -6.39 3.24
N LYS A 203 -19.67 -6.99 2.52
CA LYS A 203 -20.59 -7.99 3.11
C LYS A 203 -19.95 -9.36 3.27
N ASP A 204 -19.08 -9.76 2.35
CA ASP A 204 -18.40 -11.05 2.39
C ASP A 204 -16.88 -10.86 2.30
N SER A 205 -16.15 -11.65 3.07
CA SER A 205 -14.67 -11.61 3.12
C SER A 205 -14.01 -11.91 1.79
N SER A 206 -14.65 -12.69 0.91
CA SER A 206 -14.17 -12.99 -0.44
C SER A 206 -14.02 -11.77 -1.34
N GLN A 207 -14.57 -10.62 -0.92
CA GLN A 207 -14.44 -9.33 -1.62
C GLN A 207 -13.13 -8.62 -1.31
N PHE A 208 -12.41 -8.98 -0.21
CA PHE A 208 -11.07 -8.50 0.11
C PHE A 208 -10.02 -9.49 -0.38
N ARG A 209 -9.26 -9.13 -1.37
CA ARG A 209 -8.38 -10.03 -2.11
C ARG A 209 -6.99 -9.46 -2.31
N ARG A 210 -6.04 -10.35 -2.59
CA ARG A 210 -4.69 -10.00 -3.03
C ARG A 210 -4.51 -10.48 -4.48
N LYS A 211 -3.88 -9.68 -5.32
CA LYS A 211 -3.52 -10.01 -6.70
C LYS A 211 -2.01 -9.94 -6.86
N LEU A 212 -1.40 -11.02 -7.27
CA LEU A 212 0.01 -11.05 -7.68
C LEU A 212 0.12 -10.77 -9.19
N ALA A 213 1.22 -10.16 -9.61
CA ALA A 213 1.56 -10.06 -11.02
C ALA A 213 1.63 -11.48 -11.64
N ASP A 214 0.98 -11.66 -12.80
CA ASP A 214 0.85 -12.94 -13.51
C ASP A 214 0.21 -14.09 -12.67
N ASP A 215 -0.52 -13.77 -11.61
CA ASP A 215 -1.15 -14.74 -10.68
C ASP A 215 -0.18 -15.78 -10.09
N THR A 216 1.12 -15.46 -10.10
CA THR A 216 2.16 -16.41 -9.72
C THR A 216 3.10 -15.79 -8.68
N TYR A 217 3.31 -16.49 -7.55
CA TYR A 217 4.28 -16.07 -6.56
C TYR A 217 5.72 -16.13 -7.14
N GLY A 218 6.48 -15.07 -6.95
CA GLY A 218 7.85 -14.98 -7.46
C GLY A 218 7.97 -14.73 -8.97
N ALA A 219 6.87 -14.43 -9.68
CA ALA A 219 6.92 -14.03 -11.08
C ALA A 219 7.89 -12.86 -11.29
N ALA A 220 8.58 -12.85 -12.45
CA ALA A 220 9.47 -11.75 -12.81
C ALA A 220 8.70 -10.47 -13.16
N ALA A 221 7.42 -10.59 -13.53
CA ALA A 221 6.59 -9.49 -13.96
C ALA A 221 6.28 -8.51 -12.83
N GLU A 222 6.13 -7.27 -13.21
CA GLU A 222 5.68 -6.15 -12.39
C GLU A 222 4.84 -5.23 -13.28
N TYR A 223 3.76 -4.69 -12.75
CA TYR A 223 2.84 -3.82 -13.48
C TYR A 223 2.43 -2.62 -12.64
N PRO A 224 1.99 -1.50 -13.25
CA PRO A 224 1.31 -0.44 -12.53
C PRO A 224 0.15 -0.99 -11.69
N ALA A 225 -0.07 -0.44 -10.51
CA ALA A 225 -1.18 -0.86 -9.65
C ALA A 225 -2.54 -0.68 -10.33
N SER A 226 -2.71 0.37 -11.15
CA SER A 226 -3.92 0.61 -11.95
C SER A 226 -4.19 -0.52 -12.94
N LEU A 227 -3.14 -1.06 -13.59
CA LEU A 227 -3.30 -2.17 -14.53
C LEU A 227 -3.68 -3.48 -13.81
N LEU A 228 -3.05 -3.75 -12.66
CA LEU A 228 -3.42 -4.92 -11.84
C LEU A 228 -4.87 -4.80 -11.35
N ALA A 229 -5.29 -3.64 -10.86
CA ALA A 229 -6.65 -3.37 -10.41
C ALA A 229 -7.69 -3.58 -11.52
N ALA A 230 -7.41 -3.05 -12.73
CA ALA A 230 -8.27 -3.23 -13.88
C ALA A 230 -8.38 -4.71 -14.30
N SER A 231 -7.29 -5.49 -14.17
CA SER A 231 -7.28 -6.91 -14.56
C SER A 231 -8.20 -7.79 -13.71
N VAL A 232 -8.60 -7.33 -12.53
CA VAL A 232 -9.45 -8.08 -11.57
C VAL A 232 -10.79 -7.40 -11.29
N ASN A 233 -11.12 -6.30 -12.01
CA ASN A 233 -12.32 -5.51 -11.78
C ASN A 233 -12.41 -4.96 -10.34
N ALA A 234 -11.32 -4.47 -9.78
CA ALA A 234 -11.32 -3.87 -8.46
C ALA A 234 -12.22 -2.62 -8.40
N VAL A 235 -13.02 -2.49 -7.36
CA VAL A 235 -13.70 -1.23 -7.01
C VAL A 235 -12.66 -0.22 -6.53
N VAL A 236 -11.79 -0.67 -5.63
CA VAL A 236 -10.64 0.08 -5.12
C VAL A 236 -9.49 -0.89 -4.87
N ALA A 237 -8.28 -0.45 -5.18
CA ALA A 237 -7.06 -1.21 -4.93
C ALA A 237 -5.99 -0.34 -4.29
N MET A 238 -5.07 -0.97 -3.58
CA MET A 238 -3.93 -0.35 -2.94
C MET A 238 -2.70 -1.21 -3.17
N ASN A 239 -1.53 -0.60 -3.05
CA ASN A 239 -0.30 -1.37 -2.97
C ASN A 239 -0.37 -2.37 -1.80
N ALA A 240 0.34 -3.46 -1.94
CA ALA A 240 0.42 -4.48 -0.89
C ALA A 240 1.77 -4.45 -0.16
N ASP A 241 2.48 -5.56 -0.14
CA ASP A 241 3.78 -5.64 0.47
C ASP A 241 4.92 -5.56 -0.58
N TYR A 242 6.13 -5.81 -0.13
CA TYR A 242 7.33 -5.76 -0.96
C TYR A 242 7.98 -7.14 -1.08
N TYR A 243 7.16 -8.21 -1.12
CA TYR A 243 7.58 -9.60 -0.98
C TYR A 243 8.67 -10.02 -1.96
N LYS A 244 8.66 -9.48 -3.17
CA LYS A 244 9.60 -9.82 -4.23
C LYS A 244 11.01 -9.26 -3.99
N PHE A 245 11.10 -8.17 -3.23
CA PHE A 245 12.33 -7.42 -3.01
C PHE A 245 12.89 -7.58 -1.59
N ARG A 246 12.20 -8.32 -0.73
CA ARG A 246 12.60 -8.61 0.64
C ARG A 246 12.61 -10.12 0.88
N ASP A 247 13.69 -10.62 1.47
CA ASP A 247 13.87 -12.05 1.77
C ASP A 247 13.37 -12.44 3.16
N PHE A 248 12.66 -11.58 3.86
CA PHE A 248 12.15 -11.84 5.21
C PHE A 248 10.63 -11.77 5.28
N GLY A 249 10.10 -12.27 6.40
CA GLY A 249 8.68 -12.39 6.64
C GLY A 249 8.11 -13.74 6.22
N ILE A 250 6.82 -13.88 6.46
CA ILE A 250 6.06 -15.08 6.12
C ILE A 250 5.16 -14.71 4.95
N SER A 251 5.32 -15.40 3.82
CA SER A 251 4.52 -15.15 2.63
C SER A 251 3.54 -16.29 2.40
N VAL A 252 2.26 -15.97 2.52
CA VAL A 252 1.13 -16.85 2.23
C VAL A 252 0.30 -16.25 1.10
N TYR A 253 -0.10 -17.07 0.15
CA TYR A 253 -1.00 -16.67 -0.93
C TYR A 253 -1.91 -17.85 -1.29
N ASN A 254 -3.21 -17.61 -1.37
CA ASN A 254 -4.22 -18.64 -1.61
C ASN A 254 -4.08 -19.84 -0.66
N ARG A 255 -3.86 -19.61 0.63
CA ARG A 255 -3.66 -20.60 1.71
C ARG A 255 -2.32 -21.34 1.66
N ASP A 256 -1.50 -21.17 0.64
CA ASP A 256 -0.20 -21.83 0.49
C ASP A 256 0.93 -20.99 1.12
N LEU A 257 1.79 -21.65 1.89
CA LEU A 257 3.00 -21.06 2.45
C LEU A 257 4.13 -21.10 1.42
N TYR A 258 4.49 -19.96 0.86
CA TYR A 258 5.57 -19.81 -0.12
C TYR A 258 6.92 -19.45 0.51
N ARG A 259 6.93 -18.71 1.61
CA ARG A 259 8.18 -18.30 2.26
C ARG A 259 8.01 -18.23 3.77
N PHE A 260 9.01 -18.78 4.46
CA PHE A 260 9.26 -18.54 5.88
C PHE A 260 10.76 -18.34 6.08
N ASN A 261 11.20 -17.11 6.32
CA ASN A 261 12.59 -16.82 6.58
C ASN A 261 12.90 -17.04 8.06
N THR A 262 13.57 -18.15 8.37
CA THR A 262 13.94 -18.53 9.74
C THR A 262 14.89 -17.53 10.39
N ASP A 263 15.79 -16.91 9.63
CA ASP A 263 16.75 -15.94 10.17
C ASP A 263 16.07 -14.68 10.69
N THR A 264 14.97 -14.26 10.06
CA THR A 264 14.16 -13.13 10.52
C THR A 264 13.49 -13.45 11.87
N TYR A 265 12.89 -14.65 12.00
CA TYR A 265 12.06 -14.99 13.14
C TYR A 265 12.81 -15.71 14.27
N THR A 266 13.94 -16.34 14.01
CA THR A 266 14.74 -17.11 14.99
C THR A 266 16.16 -16.61 15.17
N GLY A 267 16.69 -15.88 14.19
CA GLY A 267 18.06 -15.37 14.16
C GLY A 267 18.26 -14.03 14.86
N GLN A 268 19.25 -13.28 14.41
CA GLN A 268 19.64 -12.00 15.01
C GLN A 268 18.56 -10.90 14.89
N TYR A 269 17.66 -11.00 13.91
CA TYR A 269 16.62 -9.99 13.63
C TYR A 269 15.36 -10.16 14.49
N ARG A 270 15.19 -11.28 15.19
CA ARG A 270 14.00 -11.57 16.02
C ARG A 270 13.70 -10.51 17.09
N LYS A 271 14.68 -9.70 17.46
CA LYS A 271 14.54 -8.61 18.43
C LYS A 271 13.85 -7.34 17.87
N TYR A 272 13.56 -7.30 16.57
CA TYR A 272 13.00 -6.15 15.89
C TYR A 272 11.59 -6.44 15.41
N ASN A 273 10.61 -5.68 15.88
CA ASN A 273 9.20 -5.85 15.52
C ASN A 273 8.85 -5.34 14.09
N CYS A 274 9.76 -4.63 13.42
CA CYS A 274 9.54 -4.17 12.05
C CYS A 274 9.37 -5.31 11.03
N PHE A 275 9.63 -6.55 11.39
CA PHE A 275 9.45 -7.74 10.54
C PHE A 275 8.18 -8.54 10.88
N ASP A 276 7.32 -8.02 11.73
CA ASP A 276 6.03 -8.63 12.01
C ASP A 276 5.26 -8.87 10.71
N THR A 277 4.53 -9.96 10.63
CA THR A 277 3.72 -10.33 9.46
C THR A 277 2.23 -10.22 9.79
N LEU A 278 1.48 -9.57 8.92
CA LEU A 278 0.02 -9.55 8.96
C LEU A 278 -0.52 -10.74 8.16
N PHE A 279 -1.52 -11.43 8.70
CA PHE A 279 -2.30 -12.47 8.06
C PHE A 279 -3.76 -12.05 7.94
N VAL A 280 -4.40 -12.46 6.87
CA VAL A 280 -5.83 -12.29 6.65
C VAL A 280 -6.45 -13.66 6.55
N ASP A 281 -7.43 -13.95 7.41
CA ASP A 281 -8.16 -15.22 7.43
C ASP A 281 -9.34 -15.24 6.48
N SER A 282 -10.06 -16.34 6.45
CA SER A 282 -11.24 -16.53 5.59
C SER A 282 -12.45 -15.69 5.98
N ASN A 283 -12.48 -15.09 7.17
CA ASN A 283 -13.49 -14.14 7.58
C ASN A 283 -13.11 -12.70 7.20
N GLY A 284 -11.87 -12.49 6.71
CA GLY A 284 -11.29 -11.18 6.45
C GLY A 284 -10.68 -10.54 7.69
N ASP A 285 -10.56 -11.28 8.80
CA ASP A 285 -10.02 -10.75 10.03
C ASP A 285 -8.49 -10.72 10.01
N PHE A 286 -7.94 -9.70 10.68
CA PHE A 286 -6.51 -9.49 10.79
C PHE A 286 -5.93 -10.26 11.96
N HIS A 287 -4.94 -11.09 11.65
CA HIS A 287 -4.07 -11.74 12.62
C HIS A 287 -2.64 -11.30 12.37
N TYR A 288 -1.77 -11.41 13.35
CA TYR A 288 -0.36 -11.11 13.14
C TYR A 288 0.54 -12.04 13.96
N LYS A 289 1.72 -12.27 13.39
CA LYS A 289 2.82 -12.94 14.08
C LYS A 289 3.95 -11.94 14.30
N ARG A 290 4.32 -11.78 15.56
CA ARG A 290 5.46 -10.97 15.94
C ARG A 290 6.74 -11.74 15.74
N VAL A 291 7.73 -11.10 15.18
CA VAL A 291 9.07 -11.66 14.99
C VAL A 291 9.74 -12.02 16.33
N LEU A 292 9.31 -11.41 17.44
CA LEU A 292 9.81 -11.72 18.79
C LEU A 292 9.27 -13.04 19.37
N GLU A 293 8.20 -13.58 18.80
CA GLU A 293 7.62 -14.85 19.20
C GLU A 293 8.50 -16.03 18.77
N GLU A 294 8.32 -17.17 19.41
CA GLU A 294 8.94 -18.41 18.95
C GLU A 294 8.22 -18.92 17.72
N ASN A 295 8.93 -19.03 16.60
CA ASN A 295 8.39 -19.47 15.32
C ASN A 295 9.28 -20.56 14.71
N SER A 296 8.65 -21.63 14.24
CA SER A 296 9.24 -22.68 13.41
C SER A 296 8.34 -22.92 12.19
N VAL A 297 8.85 -23.54 11.14
CA VAL A 297 8.03 -23.87 9.94
C VAL A 297 6.81 -24.69 10.35
N GLU A 298 6.97 -25.67 11.26
CA GLU A 298 5.88 -26.51 11.75
C GLU A 298 4.84 -25.69 12.53
N SER A 299 5.28 -24.84 13.47
CA SER A 299 4.36 -23.97 14.24
C SER A 299 3.61 -22.99 13.35
N ILE A 300 4.25 -22.46 12.30
CA ILE A 300 3.60 -21.57 11.35
C ILE A 300 2.58 -22.32 10.52
N ARG A 301 2.91 -23.49 9.94
CA ARG A 301 1.93 -24.30 9.19
C ARG A 301 0.69 -24.60 10.01
N LYS A 302 0.89 -25.05 11.25
CA LYS A 302 -0.21 -25.29 12.18
C LYS A 302 -1.04 -24.03 12.43
N TYR A 303 -0.40 -22.90 12.65
CA TYR A 303 -1.08 -21.61 12.85
C TYR A 303 -1.92 -21.20 11.62
N LEU A 304 -1.38 -21.37 10.42
CA LEU A 304 -2.08 -21.03 9.18
C LEU A 304 -3.34 -21.88 9.00
N GLU A 305 -3.25 -23.17 9.32
CA GLU A 305 -4.38 -24.10 9.23
C GLU A 305 -5.44 -23.83 10.32
N GLU A 306 -5.01 -23.65 11.60
CA GLU A 306 -5.93 -23.39 12.72
C GLU A 306 -6.71 -22.07 12.58
N ASN A 307 -6.15 -21.08 11.90
CA ASN A 307 -6.77 -19.78 11.71
C ASN A 307 -7.30 -19.57 10.27
N ASP A 308 -7.29 -20.60 9.44
CA ASP A 308 -7.78 -20.56 8.06
C ASP A 308 -7.25 -19.35 7.26
N ILE A 309 -5.93 -19.14 7.32
CA ILE A 309 -5.27 -17.97 6.71
C ILE A 309 -5.30 -18.08 5.18
N VAL A 310 -5.82 -17.04 4.53
CA VAL A 310 -5.92 -16.94 3.07
C VAL A 310 -4.67 -16.34 2.45
N PHE A 311 -4.19 -15.23 3.00
CA PHE A 311 -2.95 -14.59 2.55
C PHE A 311 -2.26 -13.82 3.67
N SER A 312 -1.02 -13.42 3.44
CA SER A 312 -0.26 -12.56 4.36
C SER A 312 0.31 -11.35 3.66
N LEU A 313 0.70 -10.36 4.47
CA LEU A 313 1.46 -9.18 4.06
C LEU A 313 2.71 -9.09 4.95
N ALA A 314 3.88 -9.06 4.32
CA ALA A 314 5.17 -9.19 5.01
C ALA A 314 6.04 -7.95 4.83
N PHE A 315 5.50 -6.78 5.11
CA PHE A 315 6.24 -5.50 5.11
C PHE A 315 6.57 -5.08 6.55
N GLY A 316 5.58 -4.72 7.34
CA GLY A 316 5.69 -4.36 8.75
C GLY A 316 6.12 -2.93 9.04
N PRO A 317 5.98 -2.56 10.29
CA PRO A 317 5.48 -3.33 11.45
C PRO A 317 3.96 -3.30 11.60
N ILE A 318 3.47 -3.96 12.68
CA ILE A 318 2.16 -3.62 13.25
C ILE A 318 2.24 -2.17 13.74
N LEU A 319 1.27 -1.35 13.36
CA LEU A 319 1.19 0.08 13.70
C LEU A 319 0.25 0.31 14.89
N VAL A 320 -0.85 -0.44 14.95
CA VAL A 320 -1.88 -0.33 15.98
C VAL A 320 -2.25 -1.73 16.45
N GLU A 321 -2.39 -1.89 17.77
CA GLU A 321 -2.85 -3.10 18.45
C GLU A 321 -3.86 -2.69 19.51
N ASP A 322 -5.06 -3.28 19.48
CA ASP A 322 -6.16 -2.97 20.40
C ASP A 322 -6.51 -1.45 20.45
N GLY A 323 -6.36 -0.75 19.32
CA GLY A 323 -6.61 0.68 19.20
C GLY A 323 -5.47 1.58 19.69
N GLU A 324 -4.38 1.02 20.20
CA GLU A 324 -3.24 1.76 20.72
C GLU A 324 -2.03 1.70 19.76
N PRO A 325 -1.22 2.77 19.63
CA PRO A 325 -0.08 2.78 18.74
C PRO A 325 1.03 1.82 19.21
N VAL A 326 1.62 1.07 18.29
CA VAL A 326 2.76 0.19 18.53
C VAL A 326 4.02 0.82 17.97
N PHE A 327 5.02 1.02 18.84
CA PHE A 327 6.27 1.66 18.44
C PHE A 327 7.35 0.67 18.06
N CYS A 328 8.00 0.94 16.93
CA CYS A 328 9.23 0.27 16.54
C CYS A 328 10.41 0.76 17.35
N ASN A 329 11.30 -0.17 17.72
CA ASN A 329 12.59 0.15 18.31
C ASN A 329 13.73 0.24 17.27
N TRP A 330 13.48 -0.20 16.05
CA TRP A 330 14.41 -0.13 14.93
C TRP A 330 13.66 -0.35 13.62
N TYR A 331 14.13 0.27 12.53
CA TYR A 331 13.59 0.09 11.18
C TYR A 331 14.73 0.17 10.15
N PRO A 332 14.66 -0.58 9.04
CA PRO A 332 15.66 -0.50 7.97
C PRO A 332 15.85 0.91 7.42
N ALA A 333 17.05 1.22 6.90
CA ALA A 333 17.39 2.52 6.31
C ALA A 333 17.23 3.73 7.25
N GLY A 334 17.18 3.51 8.58
CA GLY A 334 17.08 4.60 9.58
C GLY A 334 15.73 5.32 9.57
N GLU A 335 14.69 4.69 9.08
CA GLU A 335 13.34 5.26 8.99
C GLU A 335 12.66 5.51 10.34
N ILE A 336 13.24 5.02 11.42
CA ILE A 336 12.78 5.31 12.77
C ILE A 336 12.95 6.80 13.14
N ASP A 337 13.99 7.43 12.60
CA ASP A 337 14.34 8.82 12.90
C ASP A 337 14.08 9.75 11.70
N LYS A 338 13.67 9.22 10.56
CA LYS A 338 13.47 9.97 9.33
C LYS A 338 12.04 9.87 8.84
N GLY A 339 11.54 10.98 8.29
CA GLY A 339 10.22 11.02 7.67
C GLY A 339 10.24 10.48 6.24
N TYR A 340 9.26 9.63 5.93
CA TYR A 340 9.05 9.04 4.61
C TYR A 340 7.59 9.09 4.19
N SER A 341 7.31 8.88 2.91
CA SER A 341 5.96 8.54 2.47
C SER A 341 5.59 7.18 3.03
N ARG A 342 4.37 7.08 3.57
CA ARG A 342 3.88 5.92 4.31
C ARG A 342 2.60 5.39 3.70
N ALA A 343 2.37 4.11 3.87
CA ALA A 343 1.11 3.47 3.56
C ALA A 343 0.81 2.38 4.61
N GLY A 344 -0.45 2.17 4.89
CA GLY A 344 -0.87 1.16 5.85
C GLY A 344 -2.35 0.83 5.71
N ILE A 345 -2.74 -0.32 6.23
CA ILE A 345 -4.11 -0.78 6.29
C ILE A 345 -4.47 -1.15 7.72
N GLY A 346 -5.66 -0.76 8.17
CA GLY A 346 -6.20 -1.11 9.47
C GLY A 346 -7.55 -1.80 9.36
N GLN A 347 -7.88 -2.62 10.33
CA GLN A 347 -9.20 -3.19 10.55
C GLN A 347 -9.92 -2.39 11.64
N MET A 348 -11.13 -1.93 11.33
CA MET A 348 -12.00 -1.18 12.23
C MET A 348 -13.00 -2.10 12.96
N GLY A 349 -13.38 -3.18 12.32
CA GLY A 349 -14.36 -4.16 12.77
C GLY A 349 -14.50 -5.28 11.75
N GLU A 350 -15.53 -6.09 11.90
CA GLU A 350 -15.80 -7.20 10.99
C GLU A 350 -15.93 -6.72 9.55
N ARG A 351 -15.04 -7.19 8.67
CA ARG A 351 -15.01 -6.84 7.23
C ARG A 351 -15.06 -5.32 6.95
N HIS A 352 -14.50 -4.52 7.86
CA HIS A 352 -14.46 -3.07 7.79
C HIS A 352 -13.02 -2.58 7.93
N TYR A 353 -12.52 -1.88 6.93
CA TYR A 353 -11.10 -1.56 6.78
C TYR A 353 -10.88 -0.09 6.50
N LEU A 354 -9.75 0.43 6.95
CA LEU A 354 -9.26 1.76 6.65
C LEU A 354 -7.83 1.69 6.13
N TYR A 355 -7.63 2.18 4.92
CA TYR A 355 -6.29 2.41 4.38
C TYR A 355 -5.93 3.88 4.57
N MET A 356 -4.67 4.13 4.91
CA MET A 356 -4.10 5.48 5.06
C MET A 356 -2.78 5.56 4.31
N SER A 357 -2.58 6.61 3.52
CA SER A 357 -1.28 6.90 2.91
C SER A 357 -0.89 8.36 3.05
N LEU A 358 0.41 8.59 3.10
CA LEU A 358 1.06 9.88 3.23
C LEU A 358 2.11 10.01 2.13
N ASN A 359 1.81 10.73 1.05
CA ASN A 359 2.71 10.84 -0.10
C ASN A 359 3.06 12.28 -0.48
N HIS A 360 2.13 13.22 -0.28
CA HIS A 360 2.27 14.59 -0.78
C HIS A 360 2.52 15.58 0.35
N GLY A 361 3.33 16.59 0.07
CA GLY A 361 3.67 17.65 1.02
C GLY A 361 5.17 17.87 1.14
N ASP A 362 5.58 18.68 2.12
CA ASP A 362 6.99 18.96 2.41
C ASP A 362 7.68 17.68 2.95
N LYS A 363 8.68 17.19 2.23
CA LYS A 363 9.44 16.00 2.63
C LYS A 363 10.08 16.12 4.02
N SER A 364 10.43 17.32 4.44
CA SER A 364 11.02 17.56 5.77
C SER A 364 10.03 17.41 6.92
N ALA A 365 8.72 17.51 6.63
CA ALA A 365 7.65 17.37 7.60
C ALA A 365 7.02 15.96 7.63
N ARG A 366 7.46 15.04 6.76
CA ARG A 366 6.93 13.67 6.71
C ARG A 366 7.22 12.91 7.98
N TRP A 367 6.34 11.97 8.29
CA TRP A 367 6.38 11.23 9.55
C TRP A 367 7.38 10.07 9.54
N THR A 368 7.98 9.82 10.70
CA THR A 368 8.63 8.56 11.02
C THR A 368 7.59 7.44 11.09
N VAL A 369 8.03 6.19 11.14
CA VAL A 369 7.12 5.04 11.30
C VAL A 369 6.30 5.12 12.59
N ASN A 370 6.91 5.62 13.67
CA ASN A 370 6.24 5.75 14.97
C ASN A 370 5.21 6.88 14.98
N GLN A 371 5.50 8.03 14.36
CA GLN A 371 4.51 9.08 14.16
C GLN A 371 3.34 8.62 13.26
N PHE A 372 3.62 7.81 12.24
CA PHE A 372 2.58 7.23 11.41
C PHE A 372 1.66 6.29 12.21
N ALA A 373 2.24 5.51 13.15
CA ALA A 373 1.47 4.68 14.07
C ALA A 373 0.58 5.52 15.00
N GLU A 374 1.11 6.63 15.56
CA GLU A 374 0.34 7.55 16.40
C GLU A 374 -0.87 8.11 15.64
N HIS A 375 -0.67 8.67 14.44
CA HIS A 375 -1.77 9.21 13.65
C HIS A 375 -2.76 8.15 13.14
N PHE A 376 -2.29 6.92 12.92
CA PHE A 376 -3.19 5.84 12.53
C PHE A 376 -4.09 5.43 13.71
N ALA A 377 -3.57 5.42 14.93
CA ALA A 377 -4.30 5.11 16.15
C ALA A 377 -5.35 6.19 16.54
N GLU A 378 -5.25 7.42 15.98
CA GLU A 378 -6.31 8.44 16.13
C GLU A 378 -7.60 8.09 15.35
N LYS A 379 -7.53 7.13 14.41
CA LYS A 379 -8.67 6.63 13.66
C LYS A 379 -9.29 5.41 14.37
N PRO A 380 -10.56 5.09 14.13
CA PRO A 380 -11.26 4.01 14.84
C PRO A 380 -10.84 2.62 14.35
N VAL A 381 -9.55 2.32 14.36
CA VAL A 381 -8.98 1.02 13.99
C VAL A 381 -8.60 0.23 15.22
N VAL A 382 -8.83 -1.07 15.19
CA VAL A 382 -8.44 -2.01 16.25
C VAL A 382 -7.01 -2.51 16.01
N THR A 383 -6.71 -2.85 14.77
CA THR A 383 -5.39 -3.32 14.32
C THR A 383 -5.00 -2.59 13.06
N ALA A 384 -3.76 -2.12 12.95
CA ALA A 384 -3.24 -1.55 11.71
C ALA A 384 -1.82 -2.05 11.42
N TYR A 385 -1.48 -2.11 10.14
CA TYR A 385 -0.24 -2.66 9.63
C TYR A 385 0.39 -1.77 8.56
N CYS A 386 1.72 -1.61 8.61
CA CYS A 386 2.48 -0.83 7.64
C CYS A 386 2.68 -1.61 6.35
N LEU A 387 2.39 -0.96 5.23
CA LEU A 387 2.62 -1.45 3.87
C LEU A 387 3.78 -0.71 3.22
N ASP A 388 4.20 -1.17 2.03
CA ASP A 388 5.20 -0.47 1.25
C ASP A 388 4.75 0.97 0.95
N GLY A 389 5.61 1.92 1.20
CA GLY A 389 5.34 3.35 1.04
C GLY A 389 6.09 3.94 -0.17
N GLY A 390 6.44 5.22 -0.05
CA GLY A 390 7.14 5.92 -1.13
C GLY A 390 6.29 6.03 -2.39
N GLN A 391 6.90 5.80 -3.55
CA GLN A 391 6.22 5.86 -4.83
C GLN A 391 5.17 4.75 -5.02
N THR A 392 5.28 3.66 -4.26
CA THR A 392 4.34 2.54 -4.33
C THR A 392 3.11 2.73 -3.45
N GLY A 393 3.13 3.67 -2.49
CA GLY A 393 1.99 3.99 -1.63
C GLY A 393 0.84 4.60 -2.43
N GLU A 394 0.09 3.78 -3.13
CA GLU A 394 -0.90 4.16 -4.12
C GLU A 394 -2.29 3.61 -3.81
N VAL A 395 -3.30 4.41 -4.12
CA VAL A 395 -4.71 4.03 -4.16
C VAL A 395 -5.21 4.17 -5.57
N VAL A 396 -5.77 3.11 -6.11
CA VAL A 396 -6.44 3.09 -7.42
C VAL A 396 -7.94 3.04 -7.18
N PHE A 397 -8.66 3.97 -7.76
CA PHE A 397 -10.12 4.03 -7.70
C PHE A 397 -10.69 4.26 -9.08
N ARG A 398 -11.70 3.48 -9.46
CA ARG A 398 -12.31 3.54 -10.80
C ARG A 398 -11.27 3.39 -11.92
N GLY A 399 -10.26 2.55 -11.71
CA GLY A 399 -9.20 2.26 -12.67
C GLY A 399 -8.08 3.31 -12.79
N GLU A 400 -8.11 4.39 -12.01
CA GLU A 400 -7.14 5.49 -12.04
C GLU A 400 -6.51 5.71 -10.66
N PRO A 401 -5.23 6.19 -10.59
CA PRO A 401 -4.62 6.62 -9.35
C PRO A 401 -5.42 7.75 -8.68
N TYR A 402 -5.85 7.53 -7.46
CA TYR A 402 -6.62 8.52 -6.69
C TYR A 402 -5.75 9.47 -5.89
N ASN A 403 -4.71 8.96 -5.22
CA ASN A 403 -3.78 9.79 -4.48
C ASN A 403 -2.64 10.28 -5.35
N HIS A 404 -1.95 11.33 -4.88
CA HIS A 404 -0.69 11.74 -5.49
C HIS A 404 0.41 10.78 -5.05
N VAL A 405 1.07 10.13 -5.99
CA VAL A 405 2.22 9.27 -5.73
C VAL A 405 3.52 10.07 -5.84
N ASP A 406 4.56 9.63 -5.13
CA ASP A 406 5.87 10.26 -5.22
C ASP A 406 6.40 10.22 -6.67
N PHE A 407 7.06 11.29 -7.08
CA PHE A 407 7.55 11.51 -8.46
C PHE A 407 6.44 11.70 -9.53
N GLY A 408 5.16 11.71 -9.15
CA GLY A 408 4.05 12.01 -10.05
C GLY A 408 3.75 10.96 -11.12
N ALA A 409 4.20 9.72 -10.91
CA ALA A 409 3.93 8.59 -11.80
C ALA A 409 3.86 7.29 -11.00
N GLU A 410 3.01 6.36 -11.44
CA GLU A 410 2.97 5.02 -10.89
C GLU A 410 4.31 4.30 -11.03
N ARG A 411 4.64 3.50 -10.03
CA ARG A 411 5.73 2.53 -10.10
C ARG A 411 5.13 1.15 -10.36
N ASN A 412 5.84 0.31 -11.11
CA ASN A 412 5.46 -1.09 -11.22
C ASN A 412 5.61 -1.78 -9.86
N VAL A 413 4.61 -2.57 -9.51
CA VAL A 413 4.53 -3.34 -8.26
C VAL A 413 4.36 -4.83 -8.58
N SER A 414 4.73 -5.69 -7.64
CA SER A 414 4.58 -7.14 -7.79
C SER A 414 3.21 -7.63 -7.39
N ASP A 415 2.46 -6.83 -6.63
CA ASP A 415 1.15 -7.19 -6.12
C ASP A 415 0.36 -5.98 -5.60
N ILE A 416 -0.93 -6.19 -5.48
CA ILE A 416 -1.89 -5.28 -4.85
C ILE A 416 -2.80 -6.04 -3.90
N ILE A 417 -3.36 -5.34 -2.92
CA ILE A 417 -4.61 -5.72 -2.26
C ILE A 417 -5.74 -4.93 -2.88
N TYR A 418 -6.93 -5.53 -2.94
CA TYR A 418 -8.07 -4.88 -3.54
C TYR A 418 -9.40 -5.35 -2.94
N PHE A 419 -10.40 -4.49 -3.12
CA PHE A 419 -11.78 -4.78 -2.78
C PHE A 419 -12.63 -4.77 -4.05
N ALA A 420 -13.51 -5.75 -4.16
CA ALA A 420 -14.36 -5.94 -5.32
C ALA A 420 -15.84 -5.98 -4.93
N THR A 421 -16.71 -5.62 -5.88
CA THR A 421 -18.13 -5.92 -5.73
C THR A 421 -18.40 -7.40 -5.91
N ALA A 422 -19.39 -7.91 -5.20
CA ALA A 422 -19.94 -9.26 -5.40
C ALA A 422 -21.25 -9.24 -6.20
N VAL A 423 -21.69 -8.07 -6.66
CA VAL A 423 -22.94 -7.91 -7.43
C VAL A 423 -22.63 -8.04 -8.92
N PRO A 424 -23.20 -9.05 -9.62
CA PRO A 424 -23.02 -9.20 -11.06
C PRO A 424 -23.61 -8.02 -11.86
N GLU A 425 -22.94 -7.65 -12.97
CA GLU A 425 -23.47 -6.66 -13.90
C GLU A 425 -24.81 -7.18 -14.50
N GLY A 426 -25.86 -6.36 -14.41
CA GLY A 426 -27.17 -6.65 -15.03
C GLY A 426 -28.22 -7.33 -14.15
N VAL A 427 -27.95 -7.56 -12.86
CA VAL A 427 -28.98 -7.92 -11.89
C VAL A 427 -29.62 -6.62 -11.36
N THR A 428 -30.66 -6.14 -12.00
CA THR A 428 -31.60 -5.20 -11.40
C THR A 428 -32.73 -6.04 -10.79
N GLU A 429 -32.92 -5.94 -9.46
CA GLU A 429 -34.10 -6.49 -8.80
C GLU A 429 -35.41 -5.94 -9.39
#